data_20522a1530eb5849d1fb00340a58038f
#
_entry.id   20522a1530eb5849d1fb00340a58038f
#
_cell.length_a   1.000
_cell.length_b   1.000
_cell.length_c   1.000
_cell.angle_alpha   90.00
_cell.angle_beta   90.00
_cell.angle_gamma   90.00
#
_symmetry.space_group_name_H-M   'P 1'
#
loop_
_entity.id
_entity.type
_entity.pdbx_description
1 polymer ?
#
loop_
_entity_poly.entity_id
_entity_poly.type
_entity_poly.pdbx_seq_one_letter_code
_entity_poly.pdbx_strand_id
1 'polypeptide(L)'
;SQTKKGKQVKVLNYGSLNIDYVYSVDHIAQIGETILSDSLKTFCGGKGLNQSIALAKAGVAVNHAGLIGEDVDILLDICKEYGVDTTYIKKVPAQGRHTIIQVDKEGRNNIILYGGTNQMQSREYIDKVLSDFTAGDYLLLQNEINQLDYIIDKAYEKEMRIVLNHSPFDDKLDKCDFSKIYLFLLNEVEGAQFTGESQPDSMIQMFREKLPDSKAVLTLGSEGAVYFDSKVEIRQPIFKTEVIDTTAAGDTFTGFFLAGLLKGFDISETLKIE
;
A
#
# COMPACT_ATOMS: atom_id res chain seq x y z
N SER A 1 12.65 -14.79 -27.27
CA SER A 1 12.74 -14.37 -25.86
C SER A 1 12.99 -15.58 -24.99
N GLN A 2 14.23 -15.78 -24.63
CA GLN A 2 14.58 -16.81 -23.68
C GLN A 2 14.15 -16.32 -22.29
N THR A 3 13.01 -16.82 -21.80
CA THR A 3 12.72 -16.87 -20.39
C THR A 3 13.89 -17.56 -19.70
N LYS A 4 14.64 -16.84 -18.90
CA LYS A 4 15.69 -17.42 -18.06
C LYS A 4 15.00 -18.45 -17.14
N LYS A 5 15.03 -19.72 -17.51
CA LYS A 5 14.69 -20.84 -16.65
C LYS A 5 15.59 -20.73 -15.43
N GLY A 6 15.04 -20.45 -14.25
CA GLY A 6 15.71 -20.59 -12.96
C GLY A 6 15.80 -19.35 -12.06
N LYS A 7 15.39 -18.14 -12.48
CA LYS A 7 15.40 -16.98 -11.58
C LYS A 7 14.00 -16.70 -11.05
N GLN A 8 13.81 -16.91 -9.75
CA GLN A 8 12.57 -16.59 -9.05
C GLN A 8 12.35 -15.06 -9.09
N VAL A 9 11.15 -14.63 -9.47
CA VAL A 9 10.72 -13.24 -9.41
C VAL A 9 10.69 -12.78 -7.95
N LYS A 10 11.34 -11.67 -7.67
CA LYS A 10 11.32 -11.05 -6.36
C LYS A 10 10.20 -10.01 -6.25
N VAL A 11 9.72 -9.83 -5.04
CA VAL A 11 8.73 -8.81 -4.69
C VAL A 11 9.30 -7.86 -3.66
N LEU A 12 9.36 -6.60 -4.03
CA LEU A 12 9.75 -5.50 -3.14
C LEU A 12 8.50 -4.64 -2.87
N ASN A 13 8.17 -4.45 -1.60
CA ASN A 13 7.21 -3.44 -1.17
C ASN A 13 7.98 -2.29 -0.52
N TYR A 14 8.08 -1.16 -1.22
CA TYR A 14 8.75 0.02 -0.70
C TYR A 14 7.70 0.95 -0.11
N GLY A 15 7.53 0.89 1.21
CA GLY A 15 6.36 1.52 1.81
C GLY A 15 6.52 1.93 3.26
N SER A 16 5.44 2.48 3.76
CA SER A 16 5.32 3.00 5.11
C SER A 16 5.43 1.93 6.18
N LEU A 17 5.98 2.36 7.31
CA LEU A 17 6.04 1.63 8.56
C LEU A 17 5.58 2.59 9.66
N ASN A 18 4.51 2.27 10.37
CA ASN A 18 3.83 3.18 11.28
C ASN A 18 3.48 2.52 12.60
N ILE A 19 3.51 3.32 13.66
CA ILE A 19 2.98 2.94 14.97
C ILE A 19 1.79 3.82 15.29
N ASP A 20 0.66 3.22 15.62
CA ASP A 20 -0.52 3.90 16.11
C ASP A 20 -0.59 3.81 17.63
N TYR A 21 -0.61 4.97 18.31
CA TYR A 21 -0.87 5.08 19.73
C TYR A 21 -2.34 5.43 19.93
N VAL A 22 -3.12 4.46 20.41
CA VAL A 22 -4.57 4.61 20.58
C VAL A 22 -4.91 4.79 22.03
N TYR A 23 -5.38 5.99 22.36
CA TYR A 23 -5.84 6.37 23.70
C TYR A 23 -7.35 6.22 23.76
N SER A 24 -7.84 5.35 24.64
CA SER A 24 -9.27 5.27 24.94
C SER A 24 -9.63 6.33 25.96
N VAL A 25 -10.56 7.20 25.63
CA VAL A 25 -10.96 8.35 26.45
C VAL A 25 -12.47 8.39 26.65
N ASP A 26 -12.92 9.06 27.72
CA ASP A 26 -14.34 9.30 27.95
C ASP A 26 -14.93 10.19 26.83
N HIS A 27 -14.22 11.23 26.50
CA HIS A 27 -14.55 12.18 25.42
C HIS A 27 -13.26 12.70 24.80
N ILE A 28 -13.35 13.21 23.57
CA ILE A 28 -12.22 13.85 22.90
C ILE A 28 -11.85 15.13 23.67
N ALA A 29 -10.58 15.26 24.03
CA ALA A 29 -10.08 16.42 24.79
C ALA A 29 -10.37 17.72 24.03
N GLN A 30 -10.93 18.72 24.76
CA GLN A 30 -11.21 20.04 24.23
C GLN A 30 -10.03 20.98 24.45
N ILE A 31 -10.06 22.13 23.78
CA ILE A 31 -9.01 23.16 23.95
C ILE A 31 -8.87 23.54 25.43
N GLY A 32 -7.65 23.44 25.94
CA GLY A 32 -7.33 23.79 27.35
C GLY A 32 -7.69 22.70 28.34
N GLU A 33 -8.25 21.58 27.91
CA GLU A 33 -8.64 20.48 28.79
C GLU A 33 -7.51 19.45 28.93
N THR A 34 -7.33 18.97 30.17
CA THR A 34 -6.50 17.78 30.43
C THR A 34 -7.39 16.64 30.87
N ILE A 35 -7.36 15.53 30.19
CA ILE A 35 -8.13 14.35 30.53
C ILE A 35 -7.23 13.17 30.82
N LEU A 36 -7.69 12.25 31.66
CA LEU A 36 -7.02 10.99 31.91
C LEU A 36 -7.53 9.95 30.91
N SER A 37 -6.61 9.29 30.19
CA SER A 37 -6.97 8.19 29.32
C SER A 37 -7.23 6.91 30.13
N ASP A 38 -8.24 6.15 29.73
CA ASP A 38 -8.57 4.88 30.36
C ASP A 38 -7.55 3.79 30.01
N SER A 39 -7.00 3.85 28.78
CA SER A 39 -5.99 2.89 28.30
C SER A 39 -5.19 3.46 27.15
N LEU A 40 -4.00 2.90 26.97
CA LEU A 40 -3.14 3.12 25.80
C LEU A 40 -2.83 1.77 25.15
N LYS A 41 -3.17 1.65 23.88
CA LYS A 41 -2.80 0.48 23.05
C LYS A 41 -1.93 0.94 21.90
N THR A 42 -0.94 0.10 21.56
CA THR A 42 0.00 0.36 20.49
C THR A 42 -0.19 -0.66 19.38
N PHE A 43 -0.37 -0.18 18.16
CA PHE A 43 -0.54 -1.03 16.98
C PHE A 43 0.50 -0.68 15.93
N CYS A 44 0.98 -1.72 15.22
CA CYS A 44 1.77 -1.52 14.01
C CYS A 44 0.81 -1.32 12.83
N GLY A 45 1.14 -0.41 11.93
CA GLY A 45 0.28 -0.08 10.81
C GLY A 45 1.01 0.63 9.68
N GLY A 46 0.25 1.36 8.92
CA GLY A 46 0.64 1.95 7.65
C GLY A 46 0.27 1.04 6.49
N LYS A 47 -0.13 1.65 5.37
CA LYS A 47 -0.54 0.90 4.18
C LYS A 47 0.56 -0.03 3.68
N GLY A 48 1.80 0.45 3.67
CA GLY A 48 2.95 -0.35 3.28
C GLY A 48 3.08 -1.63 4.10
N LEU A 49 3.13 -1.51 5.42
CA LEU A 49 3.25 -2.66 6.30
C LEU A 49 2.07 -3.61 6.18
N ASN A 50 0.85 -3.07 6.15
CA ASN A 50 -0.36 -3.88 6.03
C ASN A 50 -0.37 -4.72 4.74
N GLN A 51 0.08 -4.15 3.63
CA GLN A 51 0.16 -4.84 2.35
C GLN A 51 1.28 -5.90 2.34
N SER A 52 2.42 -5.62 2.97
CA SER A 52 3.48 -6.62 3.13
C SER A 52 3.01 -7.83 3.96
N ILE A 53 2.31 -7.59 5.05
CA ILE A 53 1.76 -8.66 5.89
C ILE A 53 0.73 -9.48 5.10
N ALA A 54 -0.14 -8.84 4.33
CA ALA A 54 -1.12 -9.53 3.49
C ALA A 54 -0.44 -10.40 2.43
N LEU A 55 0.61 -9.91 1.77
CA LEU A 55 1.42 -10.68 0.83
C LEU A 55 2.05 -11.91 1.51
N ALA A 56 2.65 -11.72 2.66
CA ALA A 56 3.27 -12.81 3.43
C ALA A 56 2.25 -13.87 3.86
N LYS A 57 1.08 -13.45 4.34
CA LYS A 57 -0.03 -14.37 4.69
C LYS A 57 -0.52 -15.16 3.47
N ALA A 58 -0.46 -14.59 2.29
CA ALA A 58 -0.82 -15.26 1.04
C ALA A 58 0.30 -16.16 0.50
N GLY A 59 1.41 -16.30 1.21
CA GLY A 59 2.52 -17.19 0.86
C GLY A 59 3.55 -16.59 -0.09
N VAL A 60 3.57 -15.28 -0.26
CA VAL A 60 4.58 -14.59 -1.07
C VAL A 60 5.80 -14.24 -0.22
N ALA A 61 6.99 -14.54 -0.73
CA ALA A 61 8.23 -14.05 -0.15
C ALA A 61 8.37 -12.55 -0.47
N VAL A 62 8.03 -11.69 0.49
CA VAL A 62 8.04 -10.24 0.32
C VAL A 62 9.22 -9.61 1.05
N ASN A 63 9.89 -8.68 0.35
CA ASN A 63 10.92 -7.80 0.91
C ASN A 63 10.27 -6.44 1.17
N HIS A 64 10.35 -5.94 2.40
CA HIS A 64 9.88 -4.60 2.73
C HIS A 64 11.05 -3.63 2.81
N ALA A 65 10.99 -2.54 2.07
CA ALA A 65 11.94 -1.43 2.19
C ALA A 65 11.27 -0.22 2.83
N GLY A 66 12.00 0.46 3.68
CA GLY A 66 11.54 1.67 4.33
C GLY A 66 12.46 2.10 5.46
N LEU A 67 12.10 3.19 6.11
CA LEU A 67 12.86 3.75 7.21
C LEU A 67 12.04 3.71 8.50
N ILE A 68 12.72 3.40 9.62
CA ILE A 68 12.15 3.45 10.96
C ILE A 68 13.06 4.27 11.87
N GLY A 69 12.49 4.77 12.96
CA GLY A 69 13.26 5.42 14.02
C GLY A 69 14.00 4.42 14.91
N GLU A 70 14.78 4.93 15.85
CA GLU A 70 15.64 4.11 16.70
C GLU A 70 14.88 3.25 17.72
N ASP A 71 13.73 3.71 18.21
CA ASP A 71 12.99 3.10 19.32
C ASP A 71 11.78 2.25 18.86
N VAL A 72 11.81 1.70 17.61
CA VAL A 72 10.65 1.06 17.02
C VAL A 72 10.90 -0.40 16.61
N ASP A 73 11.59 -1.16 17.44
CA ASP A 73 11.85 -2.59 17.19
C ASP A 73 10.57 -3.42 17.04
N ILE A 74 9.45 -2.97 17.58
CA ILE A 74 8.15 -3.62 17.39
C ILE A 74 7.78 -3.77 15.91
N LEU A 75 8.18 -2.85 15.06
CA LEU A 75 7.96 -2.92 13.60
C LEU A 75 8.78 -4.04 12.96
N LEU A 76 10.02 -4.23 13.39
CA LEU A 76 10.85 -5.35 12.93
C LEU A 76 10.32 -6.68 13.46
N ASP A 77 9.86 -6.71 14.69
CA ASP A 77 9.33 -7.91 15.32
C ASP A 77 8.07 -8.41 14.60
N ILE A 78 7.15 -7.53 14.23
CA ILE A 78 5.95 -7.92 13.50
C ILE A 78 6.26 -8.41 12.08
N CYS A 79 7.24 -7.79 11.41
CA CYS A 79 7.70 -8.26 10.12
C CYS A 79 8.23 -9.69 10.22
N LYS A 80 9.06 -9.97 11.22
CA LYS A 80 9.62 -11.33 11.45
C LYS A 80 8.53 -12.33 11.77
N GLU A 81 7.55 -11.95 12.59
CA GLU A 81 6.42 -12.82 12.95
C GLU A 81 5.66 -13.31 11.72
N TYR A 82 5.45 -12.46 10.73
CA TYR A 82 4.73 -12.81 9.50
C TYR A 82 5.64 -13.27 8.36
N GLY A 83 6.94 -13.31 8.56
CA GLY A 83 7.89 -13.75 7.52
C GLY A 83 8.18 -12.70 6.45
N VAL A 84 7.98 -11.42 6.76
CA VAL A 84 8.37 -10.31 5.90
C VAL A 84 9.87 -10.08 6.06
N ASP A 85 10.61 -10.07 4.95
CA ASP A 85 12.05 -9.80 4.96
C ASP A 85 12.34 -8.35 5.29
N THR A 86 13.23 -8.12 6.25
CA THR A 86 13.58 -6.79 6.79
C THR A 86 14.95 -6.27 6.35
N THR A 87 15.61 -6.94 5.41
CA THR A 87 16.95 -6.57 4.95
C THR A 87 17.04 -5.10 4.51
N TYR A 88 15.98 -4.58 3.89
CA TYR A 88 15.93 -3.22 3.34
C TYR A 88 15.24 -2.20 4.24
N ILE A 89 14.90 -2.59 5.47
CA ILE A 89 14.42 -1.66 6.50
C ILE A 89 15.62 -1.10 7.24
N LYS A 90 15.77 0.22 7.22
CA LYS A 90 16.91 0.91 7.83
C LYS A 90 16.44 1.74 9.02
N LYS A 91 17.13 1.61 10.16
CA LYS A 91 16.99 2.51 11.30
C LYS A 91 17.76 3.80 11.04
N VAL A 92 17.12 4.93 11.30
CA VAL A 92 17.76 6.25 11.21
C VAL A 92 17.57 7.01 12.54
N PRO A 93 18.50 7.94 12.89
CA PRO A 93 18.45 8.66 14.16
C PRO A 93 17.41 9.80 14.11
N ALA A 94 16.14 9.42 13.97
CA ALA A 94 15.02 10.34 13.87
C ALA A 94 13.76 9.71 14.47
N GLN A 95 12.73 10.52 14.67
CA GLN A 95 11.44 10.05 15.14
C GLN A 95 10.72 9.29 14.02
N GLY A 96 10.26 8.07 14.29
CA GLY A 96 9.48 7.27 13.36
C GLY A 96 8.10 7.87 13.08
N ARG A 97 7.53 7.47 11.94
CA ARG A 97 6.14 7.80 11.63
C ARG A 97 5.21 7.23 12.68
N HIS A 98 4.31 8.04 13.21
CA HIS A 98 3.34 7.57 14.18
C HIS A 98 2.07 8.41 14.16
N THR A 99 1.02 7.83 14.71
CA THR A 99 -0.24 8.53 14.95
C THR A 99 -0.54 8.55 16.43
N ILE A 100 -1.18 9.62 16.86
CA ILE A 100 -1.80 9.73 18.18
C ILE A 100 -3.30 9.82 17.96
N ILE A 101 -4.01 8.81 18.45
CA ILE A 101 -5.44 8.63 18.21
C ILE A 101 -6.18 8.67 19.54
N GLN A 102 -7.16 9.56 19.65
CA GLN A 102 -8.14 9.52 20.74
C GLN A 102 -9.39 8.82 20.24
N VAL A 103 -9.90 7.85 20.99
CA VAL A 103 -11.17 7.16 20.67
C VAL A 103 -12.07 7.27 21.88
N ASP A 104 -13.25 7.87 21.71
CA ASP A 104 -14.24 8.01 22.79
C ASP A 104 -15.13 6.77 22.92
N LYS A 105 -16.05 6.78 23.88
CA LYS A 105 -16.97 5.66 24.17
C LYS A 105 -17.93 5.36 23.04
N GLU A 106 -18.20 6.32 22.16
CA GLU A 106 -19.07 6.14 20.99
C GLU A 106 -18.31 5.73 19.72
N GLY A 107 -16.98 5.50 19.83
CA GLY A 107 -16.14 5.13 18.72
C GLY A 107 -15.72 6.31 17.84
N ARG A 108 -16.04 7.54 18.22
CA ARG A 108 -15.57 8.74 17.52
C ARG A 108 -14.11 8.95 17.82
N ASN A 109 -13.37 9.43 16.83
CA ASN A 109 -11.92 9.63 16.97
C ASN A 109 -11.45 10.93 16.36
N ASN A 110 -10.25 11.33 16.79
CA ASN A 110 -9.40 12.25 16.06
C ASN A 110 -8.00 11.65 15.96
N ILE A 111 -7.27 12.07 14.93
CA ILE A 111 -5.96 11.50 14.59
C ILE A 111 -4.98 12.63 14.32
N ILE A 112 -3.85 12.58 15.03
CA ILE A 112 -2.68 13.39 14.71
C ILE A 112 -1.65 12.48 14.08
N LEU A 113 -1.25 12.78 12.85
CA LEU A 113 -0.24 12.03 12.13
C LEU A 113 1.07 12.82 12.08
N TYR A 114 2.16 12.19 12.47
CA TYR A 114 3.52 12.68 12.26
C TYR A 114 4.20 11.82 11.19
N GLY A 115 4.63 12.44 10.09
CA GLY A 115 5.21 11.72 8.95
C GLY A 115 6.56 11.05 9.26
N GLY A 116 7.40 11.69 10.05
CA GLY A 116 8.63 11.12 10.57
C GLY A 116 9.53 10.50 9.51
N THR A 117 10.10 9.36 9.84
CA THR A 117 11.08 8.66 9.01
C THR A 117 10.54 8.24 7.65
N ASN A 118 9.23 8.03 7.50
CA ASN A 118 8.65 7.71 6.17
C ASN A 118 8.82 8.85 5.16
N GLN A 119 9.03 10.07 5.62
CA GLN A 119 9.26 11.24 4.76
C GLN A 119 10.75 11.59 4.62
N MET A 120 11.65 10.66 4.96
CA MET A 120 13.10 10.87 4.98
C MET A 120 13.85 9.97 4.00
N GLN A 121 13.18 9.37 3.02
CA GLN A 121 13.82 8.54 2.02
C GLN A 121 14.86 9.37 1.24
N SER A 122 16.07 8.84 1.10
CA SER A 122 17.13 9.46 0.31
C SER A 122 17.28 8.74 -1.03
N ARG A 123 17.67 9.48 -2.06
CA ARG A 123 17.95 8.90 -3.37
C ARG A 123 19.10 7.88 -3.32
N GLU A 124 20.09 8.15 -2.51
CA GLU A 124 21.22 7.23 -2.29
C GLU A 124 20.75 5.88 -1.74
N TYR A 125 19.90 5.89 -0.72
CA TYR A 125 19.37 4.65 -0.15
C TYR A 125 18.43 3.93 -1.11
N ILE A 126 17.58 4.65 -1.83
CA ILE A 126 16.72 4.10 -2.87
C ILE A 126 17.54 3.39 -3.93
N ASP A 127 18.59 4.00 -4.44
CA ASP A 127 19.46 3.40 -5.45
C ASP A 127 20.12 2.12 -4.93
N LYS A 128 20.56 2.14 -3.66
CA LYS A 128 21.14 0.97 -3.01
C LYS A 128 20.15 -0.19 -2.91
N VAL A 129 18.92 0.08 -2.47
CA VAL A 129 17.85 -0.93 -2.39
C VAL A 129 17.54 -1.50 -3.76
N LEU A 130 17.30 -0.65 -4.74
CA LEU A 130 16.91 -1.09 -6.08
C LEU A 130 18.04 -1.83 -6.82
N SER A 131 19.31 -1.65 -6.40
CA SER A 131 20.44 -2.36 -7.01
C SER A 131 20.34 -3.88 -6.88
N ASP A 132 19.59 -4.39 -5.93
CA ASP A 132 19.39 -5.82 -5.71
C ASP A 132 18.20 -6.40 -6.51
N PHE A 133 17.51 -5.59 -7.29
CA PHE A 133 16.36 -5.99 -8.08
C PHE A 133 16.63 -5.82 -9.57
N THR A 134 15.94 -6.61 -10.39
CA THR A 134 16.17 -6.66 -11.84
C THR A 134 14.87 -6.68 -12.62
N ALA A 135 14.98 -6.68 -13.95
CA ALA A 135 13.84 -6.74 -14.87
C ALA A 135 12.90 -7.91 -14.54
N GLY A 136 11.61 -7.61 -14.50
CA GLY A 136 10.56 -8.56 -14.20
C GLY A 136 10.25 -8.73 -12.70
N ASP A 137 11.07 -8.18 -11.80
CA ASP A 137 10.74 -8.12 -10.39
C ASP A 137 9.57 -7.14 -10.16
N TYR A 138 8.79 -7.38 -9.12
CA TYR A 138 7.65 -6.53 -8.78
C TYR A 138 8.01 -5.52 -7.70
N LEU A 139 7.54 -4.30 -7.90
CA LEU A 139 7.62 -3.23 -6.91
C LEU A 139 6.21 -2.77 -6.55
N LEU A 140 5.82 -2.94 -5.29
CA LEU A 140 4.56 -2.44 -4.75
C LEU A 140 4.81 -1.11 -4.05
N LEU A 141 3.98 -0.12 -4.35
CA LEU A 141 4.05 1.23 -3.81
C LEU A 141 2.67 1.71 -3.33
N GLN A 142 2.70 2.58 -2.33
CA GLN A 142 1.58 3.40 -1.85
C GLN A 142 2.05 4.86 -1.84
N ASN A 143 1.19 5.76 -1.36
CA ASN A 143 1.59 7.18 -1.28
C ASN A 143 1.70 7.65 0.18
N GLU A 144 2.52 6.97 0.97
CA GLU A 144 2.78 7.34 2.36
C GLU A 144 4.26 7.61 2.66
N ILE A 145 5.11 7.63 1.62
CA ILE A 145 6.53 7.95 1.73
C ILE A 145 6.90 9.09 0.78
N ASN A 146 8.04 9.75 1.03
CA ASN A 146 8.57 10.73 0.08
C ASN A 146 9.33 10.04 -1.06
N GLN A 147 9.73 10.79 -2.07
CA GLN A 147 10.51 10.33 -3.23
C GLN A 147 9.79 9.29 -4.10
N LEU A 148 8.45 9.24 -4.06
CA LEU A 148 7.69 8.26 -4.83
C LEU A 148 7.96 8.38 -6.34
N ASP A 149 8.03 9.59 -6.86
CA ASP A 149 8.38 9.90 -8.25
C ASP A 149 9.76 9.35 -8.64
N TYR A 150 10.75 9.53 -7.79
CA TYR A 150 12.11 9.03 -8.01
C TYR A 150 12.15 7.50 -8.01
N ILE A 151 11.46 6.86 -7.06
CA ILE A 151 11.39 5.40 -6.98
C ILE A 151 10.74 4.82 -8.25
N ILE A 152 9.64 5.41 -8.70
CA ILE A 152 8.95 5.00 -9.93
C ILE A 152 9.89 5.09 -11.14
N ASP A 153 10.56 6.22 -11.31
CA ASP A 153 11.47 6.44 -12.44
C ASP A 153 12.62 5.43 -12.46
N LYS A 154 13.23 5.20 -11.31
CA LYS A 154 14.37 4.26 -11.20
C LYS A 154 13.96 2.80 -11.39
N ALA A 155 12.84 2.41 -10.82
CA ALA A 155 12.32 1.06 -11.00
C ALA A 155 11.91 0.81 -12.46
N TYR A 156 11.30 1.78 -13.12
CA TYR A 156 10.96 1.69 -14.53
C TYR A 156 12.20 1.53 -15.43
N GLU A 157 13.26 2.29 -15.17
CA GLU A 157 14.54 2.14 -15.89
C GLU A 157 15.11 0.73 -15.76
N LYS A 158 14.86 0.06 -14.64
CA LYS A 158 15.28 -1.33 -14.40
C LYS A 158 14.30 -2.37 -14.95
N GLU A 159 13.24 -1.93 -15.60
CA GLU A 159 12.18 -2.80 -16.14
C GLU A 159 11.47 -3.63 -15.07
N MET A 160 11.37 -3.09 -13.85
CA MET A 160 10.53 -3.66 -12.82
C MET A 160 9.05 -3.43 -13.13
N ARG A 161 8.20 -4.33 -12.67
CA ARG A 161 6.74 -4.19 -12.78
C ARG A 161 6.22 -3.45 -11.57
N ILE A 162 5.82 -2.19 -11.78
CA ILE A 162 5.39 -1.31 -10.70
C ILE A 162 3.89 -1.45 -10.49
N VAL A 163 3.51 -1.80 -9.27
CA VAL A 163 2.13 -1.90 -8.80
C VAL A 163 1.89 -0.74 -7.84
N LEU A 164 0.91 0.10 -8.12
CA LEU A 164 0.63 1.29 -7.33
C LEU A 164 -0.79 1.28 -6.77
N ASN A 165 -0.87 1.36 -5.45
CA ASN A 165 -2.05 1.84 -4.73
C ASN A 165 -1.76 3.29 -4.31
N HIS A 166 -2.31 4.28 -5.02
CA HIS A 166 -1.92 5.69 -4.83
C HIS A 166 -2.58 6.35 -3.60
N SER A 167 -3.03 5.58 -2.67
CA SER A 167 -3.64 6.11 -1.44
C SER A 167 -2.59 6.47 -0.37
N PRO A 168 -2.78 7.55 0.38
CA PRO A 168 -3.78 8.60 0.18
C PRO A 168 -3.52 9.43 -1.08
N PHE A 169 -4.57 9.92 -1.70
CA PHE A 169 -4.47 10.77 -2.89
C PHE A 169 -4.17 12.21 -2.46
N ASP A 170 -3.06 12.77 -2.94
CA ASP A 170 -2.65 14.15 -2.66
C ASP A 170 -1.80 14.73 -3.81
N ASP A 171 -1.38 15.97 -3.67
CA ASP A 171 -0.62 16.72 -4.68
C ASP A 171 0.81 16.20 -4.90
N LYS A 172 1.35 15.39 -4.02
CA LYS A 172 2.67 14.74 -4.23
C LYS A 172 2.65 13.82 -5.45
N LEU A 173 1.48 13.28 -5.79
CA LEU A 173 1.30 12.44 -6.96
C LEU A 173 1.46 13.19 -8.28
N ASP A 174 1.34 14.51 -8.29
CA ASP A 174 1.50 15.33 -9.49
C ASP A 174 2.90 15.23 -10.12
N LYS A 175 3.90 14.85 -9.33
CA LYS A 175 5.28 14.65 -9.79
C LYS A 175 5.51 13.28 -10.42
N CYS A 176 4.58 12.35 -10.27
CA CYS A 176 4.73 10.98 -10.74
C CYS A 176 4.34 10.84 -12.20
N ASP A 177 5.12 10.08 -12.95
CA ASP A 177 4.76 9.65 -14.30
C ASP A 177 3.98 8.33 -14.24
N PHE A 178 2.65 8.42 -14.27
CA PHE A 178 1.78 7.26 -14.16
C PHE A 178 1.83 6.33 -15.38
N SER A 179 2.36 6.78 -16.51
CA SER A 179 2.55 5.91 -17.67
C SER A 179 3.57 4.79 -17.43
N LYS A 180 4.38 4.92 -16.39
CA LYS A 180 5.38 3.93 -15.97
C LYS A 180 4.81 2.83 -15.08
N ILE A 181 3.57 2.95 -14.66
CA ILE A 181 2.91 1.99 -13.77
C ILE A 181 2.39 0.80 -14.57
N TYR A 182 2.71 -0.41 -14.13
CA TYR A 182 2.24 -1.65 -14.71
C TYR A 182 0.80 -1.98 -14.31
N LEU A 183 0.48 -1.82 -13.03
CA LEU A 183 -0.83 -2.15 -12.47
C LEU A 183 -1.24 -1.15 -11.38
N PHE A 184 -2.45 -0.60 -11.50
CA PHE A 184 -3.06 0.22 -10.45
C PHE A 184 -4.07 -0.61 -9.65
N LEU A 185 -4.08 -0.41 -8.34
CA LEU A 185 -5.06 -1.00 -7.43
C LEU A 185 -5.79 0.13 -6.70
N LEU A 186 -7.06 0.33 -7.04
CA LEU A 186 -7.86 1.48 -6.62
C LEU A 186 -9.21 1.03 -6.06
N ASN A 187 -9.74 1.80 -5.10
CA ASN A 187 -11.17 1.75 -4.76
C ASN A 187 -11.94 2.85 -5.52
N GLU A 188 -13.26 2.90 -5.35
CA GLU A 188 -14.12 3.90 -6.04
C GLU A 188 -13.76 5.33 -5.68
N VAL A 189 -13.44 5.60 -4.41
CA VAL A 189 -13.06 6.95 -3.96
C VAL A 189 -11.74 7.37 -4.62
N GLU A 190 -10.76 6.49 -4.61
CA GLU A 190 -9.45 6.72 -5.24
C GLU A 190 -9.58 6.86 -6.76
N GLY A 191 -10.42 6.01 -7.36
CA GLY A 191 -10.73 6.10 -8.80
C GLY A 191 -11.37 7.43 -9.19
N ALA A 192 -12.31 7.92 -8.39
CA ALA A 192 -12.94 9.22 -8.59
C ALA A 192 -11.93 10.37 -8.46
N GLN A 193 -11.08 10.32 -7.45
CA GLN A 193 -10.02 11.33 -7.24
C GLN A 193 -9.03 11.36 -8.41
N PHE A 194 -8.67 10.19 -8.93
CA PHE A 194 -7.69 10.05 -9.99
C PHE A 194 -8.24 10.46 -11.36
N THR A 195 -9.47 10.04 -11.69
CA THR A 195 -10.06 10.27 -13.02
C THR A 195 -10.92 11.52 -13.12
N GLY A 196 -11.40 12.05 -12.01
CA GLY A 196 -12.39 13.13 -11.96
C GLY A 196 -13.82 12.67 -12.28
N GLU A 197 -14.04 11.38 -12.45
CA GLU A 197 -15.33 10.79 -12.77
C GLU A 197 -15.96 10.13 -11.54
N SER A 198 -17.31 10.09 -11.47
CA SER A 198 -18.03 9.56 -10.31
C SER A 198 -18.58 8.14 -10.52
N GLN A 199 -18.68 7.69 -11.77
CA GLN A 199 -19.25 6.38 -12.10
C GLN A 199 -18.14 5.42 -12.57
N PRO A 200 -18.22 4.12 -12.19
CA PRO A 200 -17.18 3.14 -12.56
C PRO A 200 -16.90 3.05 -14.06
N ASP A 201 -17.91 3.02 -14.91
CA ASP A 201 -17.72 2.94 -16.36
C ASP A 201 -17.01 4.16 -16.93
N SER A 202 -17.33 5.35 -16.41
CA SER A 202 -16.65 6.60 -16.81
C SER A 202 -15.21 6.64 -16.30
N MET A 203 -14.95 6.12 -15.11
CA MET A 203 -13.59 5.98 -14.57
C MET A 203 -12.74 5.08 -15.47
N ILE A 204 -13.26 3.92 -15.87
CA ILE A 204 -12.59 2.97 -16.73
C ILE A 204 -12.26 3.60 -18.08
N GLN A 205 -13.21 4.28 -18.69
CA GLN A 205 -13.00 4.95 -19.97
C GLN A 205 -11.92 6.03 -19.88
N MET A 206 -12.00 6.88 -18.86
CA MET A 206 -11.01 7.94 -18.66
C MET A 206 -9.62 7.37 -18.40
N PHE A 207 -9.54 6.31 -17.63
CA PHE A 207 -8.29 5.61 -17.34
C PHE A 207 -7.66 5.03 -18.59
N ARG A 208 -8.46 4.37 -19.45
CA ARG A 208 -8.01 3.81 -20.74
C ARG A 208 -7.50 4.89 -21.69
N GLU A 209 -8.16 6.05 -21.72
CA GLU A 209 -7.73 7.17 -22.56
C GLU A 209 -6.40 7.77 -22.12
N LYS A 210 -6.22 7.94 -20.80
CA LYS A 210 -5.02 8.57 -20.24
C LYS A 210 -3.84 7.63 -20.13
N LEU A 211 -4.08 6.35 -19.85
CA LEU A 211 -3.06 5.36 -19.53
C LEU A 211 -3.32 4.05 -20.28
N PRO A 212 -3.23 4.06 -21.63
CA PRO A 212 -3.63 2.92 -22.46
C PRO A 212 -2.78 1.67 -22.25
N ASP A 213 -1.56 1.82 -21.76
CA ASP A 213 -0.64 0.69 -21.55
C ASP A 213 -0.68 0.13 -20.12
N SER A 214 -1.46 0.74 -19.25
CA SER A 214 -1.56 0.33 -17.85
C SER A 214 -2.74 -0.61 -17.64
N LYS A 215 -2.61 -1.46 -16.63
CA LYS A 215 -3.66 -2.33 -16.10
C LYS A 215 -4.20 -1.73 -14.81
N ALA A 216 -5.44 -2.00 -14.49
CA ALA A 216 -6.02 -1.55 -13.22
C ALA A 216 -7.01 -2.56 -12.66
N VAL A 217 -7.12 -2.56 -11.34
CA VAL A 217 -8.21 -3.20 -10.61
C VAL A 217 -8.92 -2.11 -9.82
N LEU A 218 -10.22 -2.00 -10.03
CA LEU A 218 -11.10 -1.08 -9.32
C LEU A 218 -12.01 -1.88 -8.40
N THR A 219 -11.90 -1.67 -7.09
CA THR A 219 -12.81 -2.30 -6.13
C THR A 219 -14.05 -1.44 -5.94
N LEU A 220 -15.21 -2.09 -5.92
CA LEU A 220 -16.54 -1.47 -5.96
C LEU A 220 -17.35 -1.77 -4.69
N GLY A 221 -16.67 -2.03 -3.56
CA GLY A 221 -17.31 -2.38 -2.32
C GLY A 221 -18.18 -3.64 -2.47
N SER A 222 -19.46 -3.54 -2.10
CA SER A 222 -20.40 -4.67 -2.19
C SER A 222 -20.66 -5.18 -3.62
N GLU A 223 -20.33 -4.41 -4.65
CA GLU A 223 -20.50 -4.80 -6.05
C GLU A 223 -19.32 -5.57 -6.64
N GLY A 224 -18.30 -5.84 -5.83
CA GLY A 224 -17.17 -6.64 -6.25
C GLY A 224 -15.99 -5.84 -6.77
N ALA A 225 -15.30 -6.36 -7.76
CA ALA A 225 -14.14 -5.73 -8.36
C ALA A 225 -14.13 -5.91 -9.88
N VAL A 226 -13.49 -4.98 -10.57
CA VAL A 226 -13.28 -5.06 -12.01
C VAL A 226 -11.79 -4.89 -12.32
N TYR A 227 -11.26 -5.83 -13.08
CA TYR A 227 -9.97 -5.69 -13.76
C TYR A 227 -10.21 -5.14 -15.15
N PHE A 228 -9.39 -4.22 -15.58
CA PHE A 228 -9.42 -3.72 -16.97
C PHE A 228 -8.04 -3.30 -17.46
N ASP A 229 -7.88 -3.40 -18.75
CA ASP A 229 -6.77 -2.81 -19.51
C ASP A 229 -7.34 -2.21 -20.80
N SER A 230 -6.50 -1.94 -21.79
CA SER A 230 -6.95 -1.36 -23.07
C SER A 230 -7.85 -2.28 -23.88
N LYS A 231 -7.86 -3.58 -23.60
CA LYS A 231 -8.50 -4.61 -24.44
C LYS A 231 -9.61 -5.38 -23.75
N VAL A 232 -9.47 -5.64 -22.44
CA VAL A 232 -10.38 -6.52 -21.70
C VAL A 232 -10.95 -5.82 -20.46
N GLU A 233 -12.10 -6.31 -20.03
CA GLU A 233 -12.74 -5.93 -18.77
C GLU A 233 -13.29 -7.22 -18.16
N ILE A 234 -12.88 -7.52 -16.93
CA ILE A 234 -13.31 -8.71 -16.19
C ILE A 234 -13.91 -8.27 -14.88
N ARG A 235 -15.20 -8.54 -14.69
CA ARG A 235 -15.93 -8.21 -13.47
C ARG A 235 -16.15 -9.45 -12.62
N GLN A 236 -15.95 -9.33 -11.33
CA GLN A 236 -16.18 -10.38 -10.36
C GLN A 236 -16.99 -9.86 -9.20
N PRO A 237 -18.23 -10.37 -8.97
CA PRO A 237 -19.00 -10.03 -7.78
C PRO A 237 -18.28 -10.53 -6.53
N ILE A 238 -18.38 -9.77 -5.43
CA ILE A 238 -17.89 -10.21 -4.13
C ILE A 238 -18.94 -11.08 -3.45
N PHE A 239 -18.53 -12.24 -2.91
CA PHE A 239 -19.32 -12.95 -1.94
C PHE A 239 -19.21 -12.22 -0.60
N LYS A 240 -20.36 -11.93 0.05
CA LYS A 240 -20.41 -11.20 1.31
C LYS A 240 -19.61 -11.89 2.39
N THR A 241 -18.50 -11.31 2.78
CA THR A 241 -17.89 -11.50 4.09
C THR A 241 -18.14 -10.25 4.92
N GLU A 242 -18.32 -10.41 6.24
CA GLU A 242 -18.44 -9.26 7.13
C GLU A 242 -17.10 -8.51 7.16
N VAL A 243 -17.07 -7.36 6.52
CA VAL A 243 -15.89 -6.47 6.57
C VAL A 243 -15.99 -5.64 7.85
N ILE A 244 -15.14 -5.95 8.83
CA ILE A 244 -15.12 -5.25 10.13
C ILE A 244 -14.35 -3.92 10.02
N ASP A 245 -13.34 -3.83 9.14
CA ASP A 245 -12.53 -2.64 8.92
C ASP A 245 -12.27 -2.43 7.43
N THR A 246 -12.87 -1.37 6.85
CA THR A 246 -12.77 -1.07 5.42
C THR A 246 -11.35 -0.66 5.00
N THR A 247 -10.56 -0.04 5.88
CA THR A 247 -9.17 0.37 5.59
C THR A 247 -8.25 -0.84 5.48
N ALA A 248 -8.30 -1.71 6.48
CA ALA A 248 -7.52 -2.96 6.48
C ALA A 248 -7.96 -3.91 5.37
N ALA A 249 -9.25 -3.91 5.01
CA ALA A 249 -9.78 -4.73 3.91
C ALA A 249 -9.17 -4.36 2.56
N GLY A 250 -8.98 -3.05 2.28
CA GLY A 250 -8.34 -2.59 1.06
C GLY A 250 -6.88 -3.04 0.95
N ASP A 251 -6.12 -2.92 2.03
CA ASP A 251 -4.73 -3.37 2.10
C ASP A 251 -4.62 -4.89 1.98
N THR A 252 -5.52 -5.62 2.61
CA THR A 252 -5.62 -7.08 2.54
C THR A 252 -5.92 -7.52 1.10
N PHE A 253 -6.89 -6.89 0.45
CA PHE A 253 -7.23 -7.17 -0.95
C PHE A 253 -6.01 -6.95 -1.86
N THR A 254 -5.32 -5.82 -1.73
CA THR A 254 -4.13 -5.49 -2.51
C THR A 254 -3.08 -6.60 -2.40
N GLY A 255 -2.77 -7.01 -1.18
CA GLY A 255 -1.77 -8.07 -0.95
C GLY A 255 -2.19 -9.41 -1.53
N PHE A 256 -3.42 -9.85 -1.29
CA PHE A 256 -3.92 -11.14 -1.79
C PHE A 256 -4.11 -11.15 -3.30
N PHE A 257 -4.57 -10.05 -3.90
CA PHE A 257 -4.69 -9.94 -5.35
C PHE A 257 -3.32 -10.07 -6.04
N LEU A 258 -2.33 -9.32 -5.57
CA LEU A 258 -0.98 -9.40 -6.12
C LEU A 258 -0.38 -10.79 -5.94
N ALA A 259 -0.61 -11.43 -4.79
CA ALA A 259 -0.18 -12.80 -4.54
C ALA A 259 -0.79 -13.78 -5.55
N GLY A 260 -2.08 -13.64 -5.87
CA GLY A 260 -2.76 -14.47 -6.87
C GLY A 260 -2.15 -14.32 -8.27
N LEU A 261 -1.87 -13.09 -8.68
CA LEU A 261 -1.18 -12.84 -9.95
C LEU A 261 0.20 -13.48 -10.00
N LEU A 262 0.97 -13.37 -8.93
CA LEU A 262 2.32 -13.93 -8.83
C LEU A 262 2.31 -15.46 -8.87
N LYS A 263 1.26 -16.10 -8.37
CA LYS A 263 1.08 -17.55 -8.38
C LYS A 263 0.54 -18.06 -9.73
N GLY A 264 0.25 -17.17 -10.68
CA GLY A 264 -0.25 -17.52 -11.98
C GLY A 264 -1.73 -17.87 -12.04
N PHE A 265 -2.52 -17.50 -11.01
CA PHE A 265 -3.98 -17.62 -11.06
C PHE A 265 -4.53 -16.70 -12.14
N ASP A 266 -5.60 -17.12 -12.82
CA ASP A 266 -6.25 -16.21 -13.75
C ASP A 266 -6.89 -15.03 -12.99
N ILE A 267 -7.22 -13.96 -13.73
CA ILE A 267 -7.71 -12.73 -13.11
C ILE A 267 -9.06 -12.95 -12.43
N SER A 268 -9.94 -13.73 -13.02
CA SER A 268 -11.24 -14.05 -12.42
C SER A 268 -11.09 -14.76 -11.08
N GLU A 269 -10.19 -15.74 -10.98
CA GLU A 269 -9.88 -16.44 -9.73
C GLU A 269 -9.24 -15.53 -8.72
N THR A 270 -8.31 -14.67 -9.17
CA THR A 270 -7.59 -13.72 -8.32
C THR A 270 -8.52 -12.68 -7.71
N LEU A 271 -9.52 -12.21 -8.46
CA LEU A 271 -10.51 -11.25 -7.97
C LEU A 271 -11.47 -11.85 -6.92
N LYS A 272 -11.57 -13.17 -6.82
CA LYS A 272 -12.39 -13.84 -5.79
C LYS A 272 -11.73 -13.91 -4.42
N ILE A 273 -10.46 -13.55 -4.33
CA ILE A 273 -9.71 -13.59 -3.08
C ILE A 273 -10.14 -12.41 -2.20
N GLU A 274 -10.75 -12.70 -1.05
CA GLU A 274 -11.15 -11.75 0.00
C GLU A 274 -10.28 -11.92 1.25
#